data_a04f6256e3654dd7a2e6faf7487ebb6c
#
_entry.id   a04f6256e3654dd7a2e6faf7487ebb6c
#
_cell.length_a   1.000
_cell.length_b   1.000
_cell.length_c   1.000
_cell.angle_alpha   90.00
_cell.angle_beta   90.00
_cell.angle_gamma   90.00
#
_symmetry.space_group_name_H-M   'P 1'
#
loop_
_entity.id
_entity.type
_entity.pdbx_description
1 polymer ?
#
loop_
_entity_poly.entity_id
_entity_poly.type
_entity_poly.pdbx_seq_one_letter_code
_entity_poly.pdbx_strand_id
1 'polypeptide(L)'
;MDVPCKKYSSLRPGTRRAKKGVGAPRSGTLRPPAAYHGQKDSAPGEGFLLNNTVAMNAEDSTRPGFFSRHWPVLAVAALIAVLHILTNGRYGFHRDEWQFLSDARHLDWGFVAYPPFTPFIQRIGLELFGLNIIALRMASVLAQVAAILSTAWMAHRLGGGRLAQFTSAAAIALCPYAIFQGTEFQYSSFDYLWWILAAASVIALLQTDDARWCLAVGGFIGLGLMTKYAILFFALSIAAGLLVSPARKYLRTRWFWLGMALALLMCLPNLWWQARHGFISWQFLNHIHARDVRWGRASGFVAKQFFICNNPLATPLWIAGLVAAMRSAKLRALGFMFLLPAAYFMLARARFYYVAPAYPMLIALGAVRAEAWLPTLRRSPRMALEALFWLGLAGFGIYATCVLVPLADRGPLRDYALHHGDDLGEEIGWPELVRNMASIRDALPPQERANLGVLVSNYGEAGSLELLGPDYHLPPPISLTNSAWLRGYPTPQPTTLIVVGLDREDAEKAFDGCRLAGQNGDPRVVRNEESLWHPDIFVCGSPRLGWPAFWAKYKNFG
;
A
#
# COMPACT_ATOMS: atom_id res chain seq x y z
N MET A 1 11.75 -22.45 -12.46
CA MET A 1 12.27 -22.34 -13.83
C MET A 1 12.93 -20.99 -13.95
N ASP A 2 14.22 -20.97 -14.28
CA ASP A 2 15.01 -19.74 -14.30
C ASP A 2 14.86 -19.07 -15.66
N VAL A 3 14.08 -17.99 -15.71
CA VAL A 3 13.99 -17.14 -16.91
C VAL A 3 15.01 -16.01 -16.74
N PRO A 4 15.98 -15.83 -17.65
CA PRO A 4 16.98 -14.79 -17.53
C PRO A 4 16.40 -13.42 -17.88
N CYS A 5 16.40 -12.55 -16.91
CA CYS A 5 16.07 -11.14 -17.06
C CYS A 5 17.07 -10.46 -18.02
N LYS A 6 16.61 -10.01 -19.18
CA LYS A 6 17.43 -9.17 -20.08
C LYS A 6 17.71 -7.81 -19.42
N LYS A 7 19.00 -7.57 -19.22
CA LYS A 7 19.58 -6.32 -18.71
C LYS A 7 19.22 -5.15 -19.61
N TYR A 8 18.59 -4.13 -19.07
CA TYR A 8 18.75 -2.78 -19.61
C TYR A 8 20.13 -2.27 -19.21
N SER A 9 21.02 -2.18 -20.19
CA SER A 9 22.36 -1.60 -20.10
C SER A 9 22.25 -0.09 -20.27
N SER A 10 22.68 0.61 -19.33
CA SER A 10 23.90 1.40 -19.17
C SER A 10 23.86 2.83 -19.70
N LEU A 11 24.02 3.75 -18.77
CA LEU A 11 24.83 4.96 -19.01
C LEU A 11 25.75 5.13 -17.78
N ARG A 12 27.05 4.91 -18.02
CA ARG A 12 28.13 5.24 -17.08
C ARG A 12 28.50 6.71 -17.26
N PRO A 13 28.77 7.47 -16.20
CA PRO A 13 29.66 8.63 -16.29
C PRO A 13 31.07 8.24 -15.84
N GLY A 14 32.03 8.69 -16.60
CA GLY A 14 33.45 8.41 -16.48
C GLY A 14 34.08 8.96 -15.22
N THR A 15 35.06 8.20 -14.79
CA THR A 15 36.04 8.55 -13.77
C THR A 15 36.96 9.66 -14.23
N ARG A 16 37.12 10.73 -13.42
CA ARG A 16 38.35 11.56 -13.41
C ARG A 16 38.93 11.57 -12.01
N ARG A 17 40.10 10.95 -11.91
CA ARG A 17 41.07 11.10 -10.82
C ARG A 17 41.65 12.52 -10.85
N ALA A 18 41.77 13.15 -9.68
CA ALA A 18 42.83 14.14 -9.45
C ALA A 18 43.36 14.01 -8.02
N LYS A 19 44.65 14.11 -7.89
CA LYS A 19 45.52 13.82 -6.76
C LYS A 19 45.71 15.02 -5.82
N LYS A 20 45.93 14.67 -4.54
CA LYS A 20 46.90 15.22 -3.55
C LYS A 20 46.94 16.73 -3.24
N GLY A 21 46.89 17.04 -1.96
CA GLY A 21 47.47 18.22 -1.34
C GLY A 21 47.34 18.19 0.18
N VAL A 22 48.48 17.93 0.80
CA VAL A 22 48.78 17.85 2.25
C VAL A 22 48.83 19.25 2.87
N GLY A 23 48.44 19.42 4.12
CA GLY A 23 48.80 20.59 4.92
C GLY A 23 47.99 20.80 6.19
N ALA A 24 48.37 20.23 7.30
CA ALA A 24 48.22 20.80 8.65
C ALA A 24 49.55 21.55 8.96
N PRO A 25 49.66 22.48 9.92
CA PRO A 25 49.28 22.32 11.33
C PRO A 25 48.98 23.60 12.16
N ARG A 26 48.82 23.36 13.45
CA ARG A 26 49.11 24.16 14.68
C ARG A 26 47.98 24.98 15.31
N SER A 27 47.45 24.50 16.38
CA SER A 27 47.56 24.86 17.82
C SER A 27 47.63 26.37 18.17
N GLY A 28 46.71 26.82 18.97
CA GLY A 28 46.76 28.09 19.68
C GLY A 28 45.79 28.08 20.87
N THR A 29 46.31 27.71 22.01
CA THR A 29 45.73 27.86 23.35
C THR A 29 45.71 29.32 23.77
N LEU A 30 44.61 29.81 24.36
CA LEU A 30 44.67 30.87 25.39
C LEU A 30 43.45 30.83 26.28
N ARG A 31 43.74 30.97 27.56
CA ARG A 31 42.87 30.94 28.76
C ARG A 31 42.08 32.22 28.98
N PRO A 32 41.11 32.20 29.92
CA PRO A 32 40.15 33.27 30.17
C PRO A 32 40.63 34.33 31.22
N PRO A 33 39.91 35.41 31.40
CA PRO A 33 39.82 36.00 32.73
C PRO A 33 38.40 36.23 33.26
N ALA A 34 38.25 35.80 34.46
CA ALA A 34 37.88 36.49 35.68
C ALA A 34 36.46 37.00 35.84
N ALA A 35 35.95 36.55 36.96
CA ALA A 35 34.69 36.85 37.64
C ALA A 35 34.52 38.32 37.98
N TYR A 36 33.27 38.76 38.01
CA TYR A 36 32.82 39.85 38.88
C TYR A 36 31.57 39.45 39.65
N HIS A 37 31.65 39.74 40.95
CA HIS A 37 30.66 39.51 41.99
C HIS A 37 29.50 40.50 41.93
N GLY A 38 28.31 40.04 42.30
CA GLY A 38 27.44 40.71 43.25
C GLY A 38 26.24 41.43 42.70
N GLN A 39 25.07 40.91 42.92
CA GLN A 39 24.12 41.49 43.88
C GLN A 39 22.84 40.64 43.94
N LYS A 40 22.46 40.27 45.14
CA LYS A 40 21.14 39.75 45.49
C LYS A 40 20.14 40.91 45.35
N ASP A 41 18.95 40.59 44.81
CA ASP A 41 17.70 41.10 45.41
C ASP A 41 16.49 40.30 44.92
N SER A 42 15.80 39.78 45.90
CA SER A 42 14.36 39.57 46.10
C SER A 42 13.48 39.08 44.97
N ALA A 43 12.96 37.89 45.17
CA ALA A 43 11.67 37.47 44.65
C ALA A 43 10.51 38.36 45.15
N PRO A 44 9.45 38.49 44.35
CA PRO A 44 8.17 37.96 44.79
C PRO A 44 7.49 37.20 43.66
N GLY A 45 6.85 36.14 43.92
CA GLY A 45 5.57 35.99 44.55
C GLY A 45 4.75 35.14 43.64
N GLU A 46 4.46 33.97 44.07
CA GLU A 46 3.43 33.06 43.59
C GLU A 46 2.13 33.75 43.18
N GLY A 47 1.47 33.19 42.15
CA GLY A 47 0.04 33.50 41.99
C GLY A 47 -0.45 33.55 40.56
N PHE A 48 -0.41 32.44 39.85
CA PHE A 48 -1.35 32.27 38.73
C PHE A 48 -1.96 30.85 38.78
N LEU A 49 -2.67 30.61 39.89
CA LEU A 49 -3.61 29.48 39.99
C LEU A 49 -4.92 29.90 39.32
N LEU A 50 -5.26 29.12 38.36
CA LEU A 50 -6.53 28.92 37.69
C LEU A 50 -7.75 29.15 38.61
N ASN A 51 -8.55 30.15 38.29
CA ASN A 51 -9.98 30.17 38.56
C ASN A 51 -10.70 30.33 37.21
N ASN A 52 -10.90 29.24 36.51
CA ASN A 52 -11.91 29.16 35.44
C ASN A 52 -13.18 28.52 36.00
N THR A 53 -13.89 29.26 36.81
CA THR A 53 -15.33 29.09 37.02
C THR A 53 -16.00 29.46 35.69
N VAL A 54 -16.52 28.49 35.00
CA VAL A 54 -17.24 28.65 33.75
C VAL A 54 -18.53 29.43 34.05
N ALA A 55 -18.49 30.74 33.78
CA ALA A 55 -19.70 31.52 33.56
C ALA A 55 -20.25 31.05 32.20
N MET A 56 -21.36 30.34 32.22
CA MET A 56 -22.18 30.08 31.02
C MET A 56 -22.74 31.42 30.54
N ASN A 57 -21.97 32.11 29.71
CA ASN A 57 -22.47 33.28 29.00
C ASN A 57 -23.13 32.79 27.69
N ALA A 58 -24.35 33.28 27.50
CA ALA A 58 -25.20 33.10 26.30
C ALA A 58 -24.64 33.89 25.09
N GLU A 59 -23.41 33.54 24.62
CA GLU A 59 -22.78 34.06 23.41
C GLU A 59 -22.29 32.96 22.45
N ASP A 60 -22.97 31.82 22.39
CA ASP A 60 -22.50 30.68 21.56
C ASP A 60 -23.24 30.55 20.20
N SER A 61 -23.89 31.63 19.72
CA SER A 61 -24.61 31.64 18.45
C SER A 61 -23.74 31.96 17.23
N THR A 62 -22.43 32.22 17.39
CA THR A 62 -21.52 32.60 16.29
C THR A 62 -20.38 31.61 16.01
N ARG A 63 -20.34 30.45 16.67
CA ARG A 63 -19.36 29.45 16.31
C ARG A 63 -19.72 28.84 14.95
N PRO A 64 -18.85 28.95 13.92
CA PRO A 64 -19.13 28.37 12.61
C PRO A 64 -19.36 26.87 12.79
N GLY A 65 -20.46 26.37 12.20
CA GLY A 65 -20.84 24.95 12.28
C GLY A 65 -19.69 24.03 11.83
N PHE A 66 -19.75 22.76 12.22
CA PHE A 66 -18.72 21.76 11.90
C PHE A 66 -18.34 21.79 10.40
N PHE A 67 -19.31 21.82 9.51
CA PHE A 67 -19.08 21.88 8.06
C PHE A 67 -18.35 23.15 7.62
N SER A 68 -18.73 24.31 8.12
CA SER A 68 -18.08 25.58 7.77
C SER A 68 -16.63 25.68 8.26
N ARG A 69 -16.28 24.91 9.28
CA ARG A 69 -14.92 24.85 9.84
C ARG A 69 -14.00 23.91 9.05
N HIS A 70 -14.53 22.79 8.54
CA HIS A 70 -13.73 21.71 7.94
C HIS A 70 -13.94 21.55 6.44
N TRP A 71 -14.76 22.40 5.78
CA TRP A 71 -15.08 22.29 4.36
C TRP A 71 -13.86 22.13 3.43
N PRO A 72 -12.67 22.79 3.65
CA PRO A 72 -11.58 22.63 2.70
C PRO A 72 -11.01 21.21 2.70
N VAL A 73 -10.95 20.57 3.87
CA VAL A 73 -10.51 19.17 4.02
C VAL A 73 -11.53 18.23 3.37
N LEU A 74 -12.83 18.47 3.62
CA LEU A 74 -13.90 17.68 3.03
C LEU A 74 -13.94 17.84 1.50
N ALA A 75 -13.68 19.05 0.98
CA ALA A 75 -13.60 19.30 -0.46
C ALA A 75 -12.45 18.53 -1.12
N VAL A 76 -11.27 18.49 -0.50
CA VAL A 76 -10.14 17.69 -0.99
C VAL A 76 -10.50 16.21 -1.02
N ALA A 77 -11.06 15.67 0.06
CA ALA A 77 -11.47 14.27 0.15
C ALA A 77 -12.56 13.92 -0.89
N ALA A 78 -13.55 14.80 -1.06
CA ALA A 78 -14.61 14.63 -2.05
C ALA A 78 -14.07 14.69 -3.50
N LEU A 79 -13.13 15.60 -3.79
CA LEU A 79 -12.51 15.71 -5.12
C LEU A 79 -11.79 14.41 -5.50
N ILE A 80 -11.03 13.82 -4.57
CA ILE A 80 -10.36 12.54 -4.79
C ILE A 80 -11.35 11.41 -4.98
N ALA A 81 -12.42 11.35 -4.18
CA ALA A 81 -13.47 10.34 -4.35
C ALA A 81 -14.14 10.45 -5.74
N VAL A 82 -14.49 11.67 -6.15
CA VAL A 82 -15.08 11.93 -7.46
C VAL A 82 -14.13 11.55 -8.59
N LEU A 83 -12.84 11.90 -8.49
CA LEU A 83 -11.83 11.50 -9.46
C LEU A 83 -11.86 9.98 -9.68
N HIS A 84 -11.77 9.18 -8.62
CA HIS A 84 -11.75 7.72 -8.71
C HIS A 84 -13.09 7.16 -9.20
N ILE A 85 -14.23 7.69 -8.75
CA ILE A 85 -15.56 7.26 -9.26
C ILE A 85 -15.66 7.44 -10.76
N LEU A 86 -15.12 8.54 -11.30
CA LEU A 86 -15.19 8.86 -12.74
C LEU A 86 -14.17 8.09 -13.59
N THR A 87 -13.13 7.53 -12.97
CA THR A 87 -12.00 6.95 -13.72
C THR A 87 -11.84 5.45 -13.52
N ASN A 88 -12.14 4.90 -12.34
CA ASN A 88 -11.87 3.50 -11.98
C ASN A 88 -12.63 2.45 -12.83
N GLY A 89 -13.58 2.83 -13.64
CA GLY A 89 -14.31 1.93 -14.55
C GLY A 89 -13.82 1.96 -15.99
N ARG A 90 -12.78 2.72 -16.33
CA ARG A 90 -12.34 2.93 -17.72
C ARG A 90 -11.56 1.77 -18.32
N TYR A 91 -10.76 1.11 -17.50
CA TYR A 91 -10.07 -0.13 -17.89
C TYR A 91 -10.74 -1.32 -17.21
N GLY A 92 -10.12 -2.49 -17.25
CA GLY A 92 -10.64 -3.68 -16.59
C GLY A 92 -10.18 -3.81 -15.12
N PHE A 93 -10.37 -4.97 -14.56
CA PHE A 93 -9.77 -5.32 -13.29
C PHE A 93 -8.28 -5.59 -13.44
N HIS A 94 -7.48 -5.13 -12.49
CA HIS A 94 -6.07 -5.44 -12.40
C HIS A 94 -5.86 -6.95 -12.09
N ARG A 95 -4.71 -7.49 -12.48
CA ARG A 95 -4.32 -8.88 -12.24
C ARG A 95 -4.55 -9.33 -10.79
N ASP A 96 -4.14 -8.52 -9.82
CA ASP A 96 -4.30 -8.83 -8.39
C ASP A 96 -5.78 -8.81 -7.96
N GLU A 97 -6.60 -7.94 -8.55
CA GLU A 97 -8.03 -7.90 -8.26
C GLU A 97 -8.75 -9.19 -8.66
N TRP A 98 -8.35 -9.80 -9.79
CA TRP A 98 -8.89 -11.11 -10.18
C TRP A 98 -8.59 -12.19 -9.14
N GLN A 99 -7.41 -12.16 -8.50
CA GLN A 99 -7.09 -13.08 -7.41
C GLN A 99 -8.00 -12.82 -6.19
N PHE A 100 -8.18 -11.57 -5.78
CA PHE A 100 -9.06 -11.25 -4.64
C PHE A 100 -10.51 -11.65 -4.90
N LEU A 101 -10.99 -11.47 -6.13
CA LEU A 101 -12.34 -11.86 -6.55
C LEU A 101 -12.51 -13.38 -6.56
N SER A 102 -11.53 -14.12 -7.07
CA SER A 102 -11.51 -15.58 -7.01
C SER A 102 -11.48 -16.07 -5.57
N ASP A 103 -10.59 -15.54 -4.73
CA ASP A 103 -10.51 -15.89 -3.31
C ASP A 103 -11.78 -15.49 -2.54
N ALA A 104 -12.48 -14.42 -2.95
CA ALA A 104 -13.79 -14.03 -2.40
C ALA A 104 -14.90 -15.04 -2.68
N ARG A 105 -14.83 -15.80 -3.77
CA ARG A 105 -15.74 -16.92 -4.04
C ARG A 105 -15.45 -18.15 -3.17
N HIS A 106 -14.21 -18.28 -2.71
CA HIS A 106 -13.71 -19.41 -1.91
C HIS A 106 -13.24 -18.93 -0.53
N LEU A 107 -14.11 -18.22 0.21
CA LEU A 107 -13.74 -17.63 1.49
C LEU A 107 -13.20 -18.66 2.49
N ASP A 108 -12.08 -18.33 3.09
CA ASP A 108 -11.46 -19.05 4.19
C ASP A 108 -10.80 -18.07 5.18
N TRP A 109 -10.33 -18.55 6.31
CA TRP A 109 -9.68 -17.74 7.34
C TRP A 109 -8.21 -17.36 6.99
N GLY A 110 -7.74 -17.73 5.84
CA GLY A 110 -6.43 -17.37 5.31
C GLY A 110 -6.28 -17.79 3.85
N PHE A 111 -5.31 -17.19 3.20
CA PHE A 111 -4.93 -17.48 1.83
C PHE A 111 -3.41 -17.59 1.75
N VAL A 112 -2.89 -18.15 0.66
CA VAL A 112 -1.44 -18.35 0.51
C VAL A 112 -0.69 -17.02 0.55
N ALA A 113 -1.18 -16.01 -0.16
CA ALA A 113 -0.48 -14.74 -0.33
C ALA A 113 -0.79 -13.68 0.74
N TYR A 114 -1.92 -13.78 1.43
CA TYR A 114 -2.40 -12.74 2.36
C TYR A 114 -3.44 -13.28 3.35
N PRO A 115 -3.69 -12.53 4.46
CA PRO A 115 -4.81 -12.79 5.37
C PRO A 115 -6.17 -12.47 4.75
N PRO A 116 -7.29 -12.88 5.37
CA PRO A 116 -8.61 -12.97 4.72
C PRO A 116 -9.39 -11.66 4.58
N PHE A 117 -8.95 -10.54 5.16
CA PHE A 117 -9.74 -9.29 5.20
C PHE A 117 -10.15 -8.81 3.81
N THR A 118 -9.21 -8.81 2.86
CA THR A 118 -9.43 -8.28 1.51
C THR A 118 -10.45 -9.13 0.71
N PRO A 119 -10.30 -10.46 0.59
CA PRO A 119 -11.33 -11.30 -0.02
C PRO A 119 -12.69 -11.21 0.70
N PHE A 120 -12.71 -11.02 2.02
CA PHE A 120 -13.95 -10.87 2.77
C PHE A 120 -14.71 -9.60 2.36
N ILE A 121 -14.02 -8.47 2.22
CA ILE A 121 -14.63 -7.22 1.72
C ILE A 121 -15.11 -7.37 0.28
N GLN A 122 -14.32 -8.04 -0.58
CA GLN A 122 -14.73 -8.31 -1.97
C GLN A 122 -15.94 -9.24 -2.05
N ARG A 123 -16.05 -10.21 -1.14
CA ARG A 123 -17.25 -11.07 -1.07
C ARG A 123 -18.51 -10.26 -0.80
N ILE A 124 -18.45 -9.34 0.15
CA ILE A 124 -19.57 -8.43 0.42
C ILE A 124 -19.90 -7.60 -0.82
N GLY A 125 -18.88 -7.06 -1.51
CA GLY A 125 -19.07 -6.31 -2.74
C GLY A 125 -19.72 -7.13 -3.86
N LEU A 126 -19.26 -8.37 -4.07
CA LEU A 126 -19.82 -9.29 -5.08
C LEU A 126 -21.30 -9.63 -4.81
N GLU A 127 -21.66 -9.88 -3.54
CA GLU A 127 -23.03 -10.19 -3.16
C GLU A 127 -23.99 -9.00 -3.32
N LEU A 128 -23.49 -7.77 -3.06
CA LEU A 128 -24.33 -6.58 -3.14
C LEU A 128 -24.44 -5.99 -4.54
N PHE A 129 -23.37 -6.05 -5.33
CA PHE A 129 -23.24 -5.30 -6.58
C PHE A 129 -22.88 -6.15 -7.80
N GLY A 130 -22.69 -7.47 -7.61
CA GLY A 130 -22.16 -8.33 -8.66
C GLY A 130 -20.75 -7.92 -9.11
N LEU A 131 -20.38 -8.26 -10.34
CA LEU A 131 -19.08 -7.94 -10.91
C LEU A 131 -19.03 -6.48 -11.47
N ASN A 132 -19.39 -5.50 -10.63
CA ASN A 132 -19.34 -4.10 -10.96
C ASN A 132 -18.02 -3.47 -10.48
N ILE A 133 -17.12 -3.14 -11.40
CA ILE A 133 -15.76 -2.68 -11.08
C ILE A 133 -15.75 -1.39 -10.23
N ILE A 134 -16.62 -0.42 -10.51
CA ILE A 134 -16.66 0.84 -9.76
C ILE A 134 -17.10 0.56 -8.32
N ALA A 135 -18.16 -0.23 -8.14
CA ALA A 135 -18.68 -0.58 -6.82
C ALA A 135 -17.65 -1.41 -6.01
N LEU A 136 -16.96 -2.35 -6.64
CA LEU A 136 -15.95 -3.19 -6.00
C LEU A 136 -14.70 -2.40 -5.58
N ARG A 137 -14.28 -1.40 -6.38
CA ARG A 137 -13.17 -0.49 -6.04
C ARG A 137 -13.56 0.57 -5.00
N MET A 138 -14.86 0.79 -4.76
CA MET A 138 -15.32 1.83 -3.82
C MET A 138 -14.75 1.65 -2.40
N ALA A 139 -14.51 0.42 -1.95
CA ALA A 139 -13.92 0.17 -0.64
C ALA A 139 -12.49 0.76 -0.52
N SER A 140 -11.68 0.68 -1.58
CA SER A 140 -10.34 1.30 -1.64
C SER A 140 -10.42 2.83 -1.69
N VAL A 141 -11.37 3.38 -2.45
CA VAL A 141 -11.63 4.82 -2.49
C VAL A 141 -12.01 5.34 -1.10
N LEU A 142 -12.90 4.65 -0.40
CA LEU A 142 -13.29 5.00 0.97
C LEU A 142 -12.11 4.89 1.95
N ALA A 143 -11.24 3.90 1.80
CA ALA A 143 -10.02 3.78 2.60
C ALA A 143 -9.07 4.97 2.38
N GLN A 144 -8.88 5.41 1.13
CA GLN A 144 -8.08 6.59 0.80
C GLN A 144 -8.69 7.88 1.37
N VAL A 145 -10.00 8.08 1.21
CA VAL A 145 -10.72 9.22 1.79
C VAL A 145 -10.54 9.23 3.33
N ALA A 146 -10.70 8.09 3.97
CA ALA A 146 -10.50 7.96 5.42
C ALA A 146 -9.05 8.26 5.82
N ALA A 147 -8.04 7.88 5.02
CA ALA A 147 -6.64 8.21 5.26
C ALA A 147 -6.38 9.73 5.19
N ILE A 148 -6.95 10.42 4.19
CA ILE A 148 -6.88 11.89 4.05
C ILE A 148 -7.50 12.58 5.27
N LEU A 149 -8.73 12.20 5.63
CA LEU A 149 -9.46 12.77 6.76
C LEU A 149 -8.75 12.50 8.09
N SER A 150 -8.23 11.28 8.27
CA SER A 150 -7.50 10.90 9.48
C SER A 150 -6.19 11.66 9.63
N THR A 151 -5.51 11.99 8.52
CA THR A 151 -4.28 12.78 8.56
C THR A 151 -4.58 14.24 8.95
N ALA A 152 -5.63 14.84 8.42
CA ALA A 152 -6.09 16.16 8.85
C ALA A 152 -6.53 16.17 10.33
N TRP A 153 -7.20 15.09 10.77
CA TRP A 153 -7.56 14.93 12.18
C TRP A 153 -6.34 14.81 13.09
N MET A 154 -5.30 14.08 12.66
CA MET A 154 -4.03 14.04 13.41
C MET A 154 -3.41 15.43 13.54
N ALA A 155 -3.39 16.25 12.49
CA ALA A 155 -2.92 17.64 12.56
C ALA A 155 -3.74 18.46 13.55
N HIS A 156 -5.07 18.34 13.55
CA HIS A 156 -5.94 18.98 14.54
C HIS A 156 -5.61 18.55 15.97
N ARG A 157 -5.47 17.23 16.21
CA ARG A 157 -5.13 16.70 17.55
C ARG A 157 -3.75 17.15 18.05
N LEU A 158 -2.83 17.42 17.14
CA LEU A 158 -1.49 17.95 17.44
C LEU A 158 -1.47 19.46 17.63
N GLY A 159 -2.64 20.12 17.63
CA GLY A 159 -2.80 21.55 17.88
C GLY A 159 -2.76 22.42 16.61
N GLY A 160 -2.84 21.81 15.42
CA GLY A 160 -2.87 22.53 14.15
C GLY A 160 -4.20 23.23 13.88
N GLY A 161 -4.14 24.42 13.32
CA GLY A 161 -5.26 25.21 12.84
C GLY A 161 -5.78 24.70 11.48
N ARG A 162 -6.54 25.55 10.79
CA ARG A 162 -7.15 25.21 9.49
C ARG A 162 -6.09 24.96 8.41
N LEU A 163 -5.02 25.75 8.40
CA LEU A 163 -3.96 25.64 7.40
C LEU A 163 -3.22 24.31 7.56
N ALA A 164 -2.84 23.91 8.77
CA ALA A 164 -2.17 22.63 9.01
C ALA A 164 -3.04 21.43 8.63
N GLN A 165 -4.35 21.47 8.93
CA GLN A 165 -5.30 20.43 8.57
C GLN A 165 -5.43 20.30 7.04
N PHE A 166 -5.61 21.44 6.35
CA PHE A 166 -5.71 21.47 4.89
C PHE A 166 -4.40 21.02 4.22
N THR A 167 -3.25 21.53 4.70
CA THR A 167 -1.94 21.14 4.17
C THR A 167 -1.68 19.63 4.31
N SER A 168 -2.05 19.07 5.46
CA SER A 168 -1.92 17.63 5.70
C SER A 168 -2.81 16.80 4.76
N ALA A 169 -4.07 17.21 4.60
CA ALA A 169 -5.02 16.57 3.70
C ALA A 169 -4.55 16.63 2.24
N ALA A 170 -4.13 17.81 1.78
CA ALA A 170 -3.66 18.03 0.42
C ALA A 170 -2.36 17.27 0.13
N ALA A 171 -1.42 17.21 1.10
CA ALA A 171 -0.18 16.46 0.95
C ALA A 171 -0.42 14.95 0.78
N ILE A 172 -1.43 14.38 1.44
CA ILE A 172 -1.82 12.98 1.27
C ILE A 172 -2.63 12.79 -0.02
N ALA A 173 -3.58 13.68 -0.32
CA ALA A 173 -4.40 13.60 -1.53
C ALA A 173 -3.56 13.67 -2.82
N LEU A 174 -2.44 14.39 -2.80
CA LEU A 174 -1.52 14.58 -3.93
C LEU A 174 -0.22 13.74 -3.78
N CYS A 175 -0.23 12.74 -2.91
CA CYS A 175 0.84 11.76 -2.76
C CYS A 175 0.66 10.61 -3.77
N PRO A 176 1.68 10.27 -4.60
CA PRO A 176 1.54 9.20 -5.59
C PRO A 176 1.08 7.87 -5.00
N TYR A 177 1.70 7.45 -3.90
CA TYR A 177 1.31 6.20 -3.23
C TYR A 177 -0.15 6.23 -2.76
N ALA A 178 -0.61 7.34 -2.18
CA ALA A 178 -1.99 7.47 -1.72
C ALA A 178 -2.99 7.53 -2.89
N ILE A 179 -2.64 8.17 -4.02
CA ILE A 179 -3.45 8.18 -5.24
C ILE A 179 -3.64 6.74 -5.73
N PHE A 180 -2.54 5.99 -5.85
CA PHE A 180 -2.57 4.57 -6.27
C PHE A 180 -3.48 3.71 -5.40
N GLN A 181 -3.52 3.95 -4.07
CA GLN A 181 -4.38 3.18 -3.16
C GLN A 181 -5.90 3.32 -3.44
N GLY A 182 -6.33 4.34 -4.16
CA GLY A 182 -7.74 4.52 -4.56
C GLY A 182 -8.06 4.03 -5.97
N THR A 183 -7.04 3.73 -6.79
CA THR A 183 -7.21 3.35 -8.20
C THR A 183 -7.67 1.90 -8.35
N GLU A 184 -7.16 1.00 -7.51
CA GLU A 184 -7.43 -0.42 -7.55
C GLU A 184 -7.93 -0.94 -6.20
N PHE A 185 -8.57 -2.10 -6.22
CA PHE A 185 -8.88 -2.81 -4.97
C PHE A 185 -7.68 -3.65 -4.54
N GLN A 186 -6.96 -3.15 -3.53
CA GLN A 186 -5.73 -3.78 -3.04
C GLN A 186 -5.74 -3.95 -1.52
N TYR A 187 -5.12 -5.02 -1.01
CA TYR A 187 -4.88 -5.15 0.44
C TYR A 187 -4.02 -4.00 0.97
N SER A 188 -3.17 -3.41 0.14
CA SER A 188 -2.33 -2.27 0.50
C SER A 188 -3.13 -1.00 0.80
N SER A 189 -4.32 -0.82 0.23
CA SER A 189 -5.22 0.32 0.50
C SER A 189 -5.72 0.28 1.95
N PHE A 190 -6.09 -0.89 2.42
CA PHE A 190 -6.52 -1.08 3.81
C PHE A 190 -5.34 -1.09 4.79
N ASP A 191 -4.21 -1.73 4.44
CA ASP A 191 -2.99 -1.70 5.25
C ASP A 191 -2.54 -0.25 5.50
N TYR A 192 -2.55 0.60 4.44
CA TYR A 192 -2.28 2.03 4.54
C TYR A 192 -3.18 2.74 5.55
N LEU A 193 -4.47 2.46 5.49
CA LEU A 193 -5.45 3.04 6.41
C LEU A 193 -5.25 2.56 7.85
N TRP A 194 -5.00 1.25 8.07
CA TRP A 194 -4.85 0.71 9.42
C TRP A 194 -3.65 1.27 10.16
N TRP A 195 -2.52 1.44 9.48
CA TRP A 195 -1.34 2.09 10.07
C TRP A 195 -1.65 3.55 10.46
N ILE A 196 -2.34 4.29 9.60
CA ILE A 196 -2.72 5.69 9.85
C ILE A 196 -3.66 5.78 11.06
N LEU A 197 -4.66 4.92 11.15
CA LEU A 197 -5.61 4.91 12.26
C LEU A 197 -4.95 4.46 13.58
N ALA A 198 -4.03 3.50 13.52
CA ALA A 198 -3.22 3.13 14.69
C ALA A 198 -2.35 4.30 15.15
N ALA A 199 -1.66 5.01 14.23
CA ALA A 199 -0.89 6.21 14.54
C ALA A 199 -1.76 7.34 15.10
N ALA A 200 -2.93 7.56 14.51
CA ALA A 200 -3.92 8.53 15.00
C ALA A 200 -4.37 8.21 16.43
N SER A 201 -4.59 6.94 16.73
CA SER A 201 -4.94 6.48 18.09
C SER A 201 -3.79 6.68 19.08
N VAL A 202 -2.54 6.46 18.67
CA VAL A 202 -1.36 6.79 19.50
C VAL A 202 -1.26 8.29 19.75
N ILE A 203 -1.49 9.13 18.73
CA ILE A 203 -1.52 10.59 18.92
C ILE A 203 -2.62 10.98 19.90
N ALA A 204 -3.81 10.40 19.79
CA ALA A 204 -4.90 10.65 20.75
C ALA A 204 -4.52 10.23 22.18
N LEU A 205 -3.93 9.03 22.34
CA LEU A 205 -3.39 8.56 23.61
C LEU A 205 -2.43 9.56 24.23
N LEU A 206 -1.45 10.04 23.45
CA LEU A 206 -0.44 10.97 23.92
C LEU A 206 -1.02 12.37 24.22
N GLN A 207 -2.07 12.80 23.55
CA GLN A 207 -2.66 14.13 23.72
C GLN A 207 -3.70 14.18 24.85
N THR A 208 -4.50 13.13 25.02
CA THR A 208 -5.56 13.08 26.03
C THR A 208 -5.14 12.46 27.35
N ASP A 209 -4.01 11.75 27.36
CA ASP A 209 -3.57 10.91 28.50
C ASP A 209 -4.59 9.81 28.88
N ASP A 210 -5.50 9.45 27.98
CA ASP A 210 -6.49 8.38 28.19
C ASP A 210 -5.98 7.06 27.64
N ALA A 211 -5.61 6.15 28.53
CA ALA A 211 -5.09 4.82 28.18
C ALA A 211 -6.10 3.95 27.39
N ARG A 212 -7.38 4.29 27.36
CA ARG A 212 -8.41 3.55 26.58
C ARG A 212 -8.11 3.56 25.08
N TRP A 213 -7.37 4.54 24.58
CA TRP A 213 -6.93 4.58 23.19
C TRP A 213 -6.06 3.37 22.79
N CYS A 214 -5.47 2.67 23.76
CA CYS A 214 -4.77 1.41 23.49
C CYS A 214 -5.70 0.34 22.90
N LEU A 215 -7.01 0.35 23.20
CA LEU A 215 -7.98 -0.54 22.58
C LEU A 215 -8.13 -0.24 21.07
N ALA A 216 -8.20 1.04 20.71
CA ALA A 216 -8.27 1.44 19.30
C ALA A 216 -6.98 1.07 18.55
N VAL A 217 -5.80 1.30 19.18
CA VAL A 217 -4.52 0.82 18.63
C VAL A 217 -4.57 -0.69 18.38
N GLY A 218 -4.99 -1.47 19.38
CA GLY A 218 -5.10 -2.93 19.27
C GLY A 218 -6.09 -3.37 18.18
N GLY A 219 -7.25 -2.73 18.09
CA GLY A 219 -8.26 -3.00 17.05
C GLY A 219 -7.71 -2.75 15.64
N PHE A 220 -7.04 -1.62 15.39
CA PHE A 220 -6.48 -1.32 14.07
C PHE A 220 -5.26 -2.20 13.73
N ILE A 221 -4.44 -2.57 14.72
CA ILE A 221 -3.39 -3.57 14.52
C ILE A 221 -4.00 -4.94 14.20
N GLY A 222 -5.08 -5.34 14.88
CA GLY A 222 -5.79 -6.58 14.60
C GLY A 222 -6.37 -6.63 13.18
N LEU A 223 -7.07 -5.57 12.74
CA LEU A 223 -7.54 -5.43 11.36
C LEU A 223 -6.38 -5.47 10.36
N GLY A 224 -5.29 -4.80 10.67
CA GLY A 224 -4.09 -4.81 9.83
C GLY A 224 -3.45 -6.20 9.73
N LEU A 225 -3.36 -6.95 10.83
CA LEU A 225 -2.87 -8.35 10.82
C LEU A 225 -3.77 -9.27 9.99
N MET A 226 -5.08 -8.99 9.95
CA MET A 226 -6.03 -9.68 9.07
C MET A 226 -5.98 -9.21 7.61
N THR A 227 -5.22 -8.16 7.32
CA THR A 227 -5.02 -7.58 5.97
C THR A 227 -3.64 -7.90 5.41
N LYS A 228 -2.57 -7.62 6.17
CA LYS A 228 -1.17 -7.79 5.76
C LYS A 228 -0.25 -7.89 6.96
N TYR A 229 0.60 -8.90 6.99
CA TYR A 229 1.48 -9.15 8.15
C TYR A 229 2.52 -8.05 8.40
N ALA A 230 2.78 -7.17 7.42
CA ALA A 230 3.75 -6.07 7.57
C ALA A 230 3.43 -5.11 8.73
N ILE A 231 2.17 -4.96 9.11
CA ILE A 231 1.75 -4.12 10.25
C ILE A 231 2.33 -4.60 11.60
N LEU A 232 2.75 -5.88 11.71
CA LEU A 232 3.42 -6.39 12.90
C LEU A 232 4.68 -5.56 13.24
N PHE A 233 5.45 -5.15 12.23
CA PHE A 233 6.63 -4.31 12.44
C PHE A 233 6.26 -2.92 12.95
N PHE A 234 5.12 -2.40 12.54
CA PHE A 234 4.59 -1.14 13.07
C PHE A 234 4.11 -1.28 14.51
N ALA A 235 3.41 -2.37 14.85
CA ALA A 235 2.98 -2.67 16.21
C ALA A 235 4.19 -2.77 17.17
N LEU A 236 5.26 -3.47 16.75
CA LEU A 236 6.51 -3.55 17.50
C LEU A 236 7.17 -2.16 17.64
N SER A 237 7.09 -1.33 16.61
CA SER A 237 7.63 0.04 16.64
C SER A 237 6.82 0.95 17.55
N ILE A 238 5.50 0.78 17.64
CA ILE A 238 4.65 1.47 18.62
C ILE A 238 5.09 1.07 20.04
N ALA A 239 5.19 -0.23 20.33
CA ALA A 239 5.59 -0.72 21.65
C ALA A 239 6.99 -0.20 22.04
N ALA A 240 7.97 -0.27 21.12
CA ALA A 240 9.31 0.26 21.34
C ALA A 240 9.31 1.78 21.56
N GLY A 241 8.57 2.53 20.74
CA GLY A 241 8.44 3.98 20.88
C GLY A 241 7.81 4.41 22.21
N LEU A 242 6.79 3.70 22.67
CA LEU A 242 6.22 3.91 24.01
C LEU A 242 7.25 3.59 25.09
N LEU A 243 7.98 2.49 24.97
CA LEU A 243 8.97 2.06 25.97
C LEU A 243 10.09 3.08 26.18
N VAL A 244 10.64 3.65 25.10
CA VAL A 244 11.77 4.61 25.15
C VAL A 244 11.35 6.06 25.39
N SER A 245 10.08 6.30 25.70
CA SER A 245 9.52 7.63 25.96
C SER A 245 8.79 7.69 27.30
N PRO A 246 8.41 8.88 27.79
CA PRO A 246 7.55 9.01 28.98
C PRO A 246 6.24 8.24 28.87
N ALA A 247 5.81 7.91 27.66
CA ALA A 247 4.61 7.11 27.39
C ALA A 247 4.72 5.63 27.84
N ARG A 248 5.92 5.18 28.31
CA ARG A 248 6.09 3.84 28.93
C ARG A 248 5.10 3.55 30.06
N LYS A 249 4.53 4.57 30.68
CA LYS A 249 3.48 4.42 31.71
C LYS A 249 2.27 3.65 31.20
N TYR A 250 1.89 3.78 29.91
CA TYR A 250 0.75 3.08 29.32
C TYR A 250 0.96 1.58 29.21
N LEU A 251 2.22 1.11 29.04
CA LEU A 251 2.56 -0.33 29.00
C LEU A 251 2.20 -1.07 30.29
N ARG A 252 2.05 -0.32 31.41
CA ARG A 252 1.64 -0.87 32.71
C ARG A 252 0.13 -0.85 32.94
N THR A 253 -0.64 -0.27 32.02
CA THR A 253 -2.10 -0.17 32.15
C THR A 253 -2.77 -1.44 31.62
N ARG A 254 -3.92 -1.80 32.21
CA ARG A 254 -4.75 -2.91 31.69
C ARG A 254 -5.17 -2.68 30.24
N TRP A 255 -5.33 -1.43 29.82
CA TRP A 255 -5.82 -1.06 28.49
C TRP A 255 -4.82 -1.43 27.39
N PHE A 256 -3.51 -1.34 27.65
CA PHE A 256 -2.48 -1.79 26.72
C PHE A 256 -2.60 -3.31 26.48
N TRP A 257 -2.71 -4.10 27.55
CA TRP A 257 -2.82 -5.55 27.47
C TRP A 257 -4.14 -6.01 26.86
N LEU A 258 -5.26 -5.31 27.16
CA LEU A 258 -6.54 -5.55 26.51
C LEU A 258 -6.50 -5.23 25.02
N GLY A 259 -5.83 -4.14 24.61
CA GLY A 259 -5.62 -3.84 23.19
C GLY A 259 -4.78 -4.91 22.48
N MET A 260 -3.71 -5.37 23.11
CA MET A 260 -2.91 -6.47 22.58
C MET A 260 -3.70 -7.78 22.49
N ALA A 261 -4.49 -8.10 23.51
CA ALA A 261 -5.36 -9.27 23.51
C ALA A 261 -6.44 -9.17 22.41
N LEU A 262 -7.00 -7.97 22.19
CA LEU A 262 -7.96 -7.73 21.10
C LEU A 262 -7.32 -7.99 19.73
N ALA A 263 -6.11 -7.44 19.48
CA ALA A 263 -5.39 -7.67 18.24
C ALA A 263 -5.10 -9.17 18.00
N LEU A 264 -4.67 -9.87 19.04
CA LEU A 264 -4.41 -11.31 18.99
C LEU A 264 -5.70 -12.11 18.75
N LEU A 265 -6.78 -11.77 19.45
CA LEU A 265 -8.08 -12.44 19.28
C LEU A 265 -8.60 -12.30 17.85
N MET A 266 -8.48 -11.11 17.26
CA MET A 266 -8.87 -10.87 15.87
C MET A 266 -8.01 -11.69 14.88
N CYS A 267 -6.73 -11.84 15.15
CA CYS A 267 -5.80 -12.58 14.29
C CYS A 267 -5.88 -14.12 14.49
N LEU A 268 -6.46 -14.59 15.59
CA LEU A 268 -6.47 -16.00 15.98
C LEU A 268 -7.05 -16.94 14.90
N PRO A 269 -8.18 -16.63 14.20
CA PRO A 269 -8.70 -17.50 13.14
C PRO A 269 -7.68 -17.70 12.01
N ASN A 270 -6.98 -16.63 11.62
CA ASN A 270 -5.95 -16.73 10.60
C ASN A 270 -4.71 -17.52 11.08
N LEU A 271 -4.27 -17.32 12.31
CA LEU A 271 -3.16 -18.12 12.89
C LEU A 271 -3.51 -19.61 12.94
N TRP A 272 -4.75 -19.94 13.30
CA TRP A 272 -5.25 -21.31 13.29
C TRP A 272 -5.23 -21.90 11.87
N TRP A 273 -5.72 -21.14 10.90
CA TRP A 273 -5.67 -21.54 9.48
C TRP A 273 -4.23 -21.78 9.02
N GLN A 274 -3.30 -20.88 9.34
CA GLN A 274 -1.89 -21.03 9.02
C GLN A 274 -1.27 -22.29 9.63
N ALA A 275 -1.58 -22.57 10.89
CA ALA A 275 -1.10 -23.78 11.54
C ALA A 275 -1.58 -25.07 10.86
N ARG A 276 -2.86 -25.10 10.43
CA ARG A 276 -3.41 -26.23 9.67
C ARG A 276 -2.81 -26.40 8.27
N HIS A 277 -2.36 -25.33 7.65
CA HIS A 277 -1.75 -25.33 6.31
C HIS A 277 -0.22 -25.26 6.34
N GLY A 278 0.43 -25.64 7.44
CA GLY A 278 1.90 -25.69 7.55
C GLY A 278 2.57 -24.34 7.36
N PHE A 279 1.92 -23.25 7.80
CA PHE A 279 2.41 -21.86 7.63
C PHE A 279 2.76 -21.53 6.18
N ILE A 280 1.90 -21.90 5.26
CA ILE A 280 2.12 -21.76 3.81
C ILE A 280 2.37 -20.30 3.39
N SER A 281 1.75 -19.31 4.07
CA SER A 281 2.03 -17.89 3.81
C SER A 281 3.47 -17.49 4.15
N TRP A 282 4.08 -18.13 5.15
CA TRP A 282 5.50 -17.92 5.45
C TRP A 282 6.40 -18.44 4.32
N GLN A 283 6.07 -19.60 3.75
CA GLN A 283 6.78 -20.14 2.58
C GLN A 283 6.64 -19.19 1.37
N PHE A 284 5.41 -18.70 1.11
CA PHE A 284 5.14 -17.70 0.08
C PHE A 284 5.96 -16.43 0.30
N LEU A 285 5.93 -15.82 1.50
CA LEU A 285 6.65 -14.59 1.79
C LEU A 285 8.16 -14.73 1.61
N ASN A 286 8.74 -15.86 2.01
CA ASN A 286 10.16 -16.14 1.80
C ASN A 286 10.49 -16.29 0.31
N HIS A 287 9.63 -16.97 -0.47
CA HIS A 287 9.80 -17.12 -1.91
C HIS A 287 9.75 -15.76 -2.62
N ILE A 288 8.72 -14.95 -2.33
CA ILE A 288 8.56 -13.62 -2.92
C ILE A 288 9.71 -12.69 -2.51
N HIS A 289 10.14 -12.73 -1.25
CA HIS A 289 11.28 -11.94 -0.81
C HIS A 289 12.57 -12.31 -1.56
N ALA A 290 12.87 -13.59 -1.69
CA ALA A 290 14.04 -14.07 -2.44
C ALA A 290 13.95 -13.67 -3.93
N ARG A 291 12.77 -13.76 -4.54
CA ARG A 291 12.51 -13.29 -5.91
C ARG A 291 12.74 -11.79 -6.05
N ASP A 292 12.16 -10.99 -5.16
CA ASP A 292 12.25 -9.52 -5.21
C ASP A 292 13.69 -9.02 -5.00
N VAL A 293 14.48 -9.68 -4.13
CA VAL A 293 15.91 -9.40 -3.96
C VAL A 293 16.69 -9.75 -5.24
N ARG A 294 16.41 -10.90 -5.86
CA ARG A 294 17.04 -11.35 -7.12
C ARG A 294 16.74 -10.37 -8.27
N TRP A 295 15.52 -9.88 -8.36
CA TRP A 295 15.09 -8.92 -9.38
C TRP A 295 15.47 -7.47 -9.07
N GLY A 296 16.12 -7.22 -7.94
CA GLY A 296 16.54 -5.87 -7.57
C GLY A 296 15.41 -4.92 -7.24
N ARG A 297 14.21 -5.42 -6.87
CA ARG A 297 13.03 -4.59 -6.53
C ARG A 297 13.25 -3.70 -5.30
N ALA A 298 14.23 -4.01 -4.46
CA ALA A 298 14.66 -3.19 -3.34
C ALA A 298 15.57 -2.01 -3.77
N SER A 299 16.03 -1.96 -5.03
CA SER A 299 16.91 -0.89 -5.51
C SER A 299 16.20 0.45 -5.54
N GLY A 300 16.96 1.51 -5.25
CA GLY A 300 16.39 2.86 -5.17
C GLY A 300 15.48 3.10 -3.96
N PHE A 301 15.52 2.27 -2.91
CA PHE A 301 14.66 2.36 -1.73
C PHE A 301 14.55 3.79 -1.20
N VAL A 302 15.69 4.47 -0.98
CA VAL A 302 15.71 5.84 -0.43
C VAL A 302 15.08 6.84 -1.40
N ALA A 303 15.47 6.84 -2.69
CA ALA A 303 14.92 7.76 -3.67
C ALA A 303 13.39 7.61 -3.82
N LYS A 304 12.90 6.37 -3.81
CA LYS A 304 11.47 6.07 -3.92
C LYS A 304 10.66 6.57 -2.72
N GLN A 305 11.29 6.80 -1.54
CA GLN A 305 10.60 7.44 -0.41
C GLN A 305 10.19 8.89 -0.72
N PHE A 306 10.95 9.59 -1.56
CA PHE A 306 10.68 10.99 -1.90
C PHE A 306 9.71 11.15 -3.08
N PHE A 307 9.76 10.24 -4.06
CA PHE A 307 9.05 10.41 -5.33
C PHE A 307 7.85 9.48 -5.53
N ILE A 308 7.79 8.36 -4.79
CA ILE A 308 6.69 7.40 -4.89
C ILE A 308 5.90 7.32 -3.58
N CYS A 309 6.59 7.11 -2.45
CA CYS A 309 5.92 7.03 -1.15
C CYS A 309 5.40 8.38 -0.66
N ASN A 310 5.91 9.48 -1.20
CA ASN A 310 5.49 10.85 -0.92
C ASN A 310 5.49 11.71 -2.17
N ASN A 311 4.84 12.88 -2.06
CA ASN A 311 5.08 13.98 -2.96
C ASN A 311 6.38 14.68 -2.53
N PRO A 312 7.37 14.91 -3.43
CA PRO A 312 8.66 15.51 -3.06
C PRO A 312 8.52 16.87 -2.35
N LEU A 313 7.48 17.64 -2.68
CA LEU A 313 7.20 18.93 -2.02
C LEU A 313 6.68 18.77 -0.58
N ALA A 314 6.16 17.60 -0.20
CA ALA A 314 5.81 17.28 1.17
C ALA A 314 7.02 16.83 2.01
N THR A 315 8.20 16.65 1.40
CA THR A 315 9.44 16.25 2.10
C THR A 315 9.80 17.18 3.27
N PRO A 316 9.78 18.52 3.14
CA PRO A 316 10.05 19.41 4.27
C PRO A 316 9.09 19.18 5.45
N LEU A 317 7.83 18.83 5.17
CA LEU A 317 6.84 18.60 6.23
C LEU A 317 7.18 17.34 7.03
N TRP A 318 7.39 16.18 6.39
CA TRP A 318 7.66 14.97 7.15
C TRP A 318 9.02 15.01 7.86
N ILE A 319 10.04 15.68 7.29
CA ILE A 319 11.32 15.90 7.97
C ILE A 319 11.13 16.81 9.20
N ALA A 320 10.43 17.94 9.07
CA ALA A 320 10.13 18.82 10.17
C ALA A 320 9.31 18.11 11.26
N GLY A 321 8.36 17.26 10.86
CA GLY A 321 7.58 16.41 11.76
C GLY A 321 8.44 15.41 12.50
N LEU A 322 9.36 14.72 11.82
CA LEU A 322 10.30 13.78 12.44
C LEU A 322 11.23 14.49 13.45
N VAL A 323 11.81 15.61 13.06
CA VAL A 323 12.67 16.43 13.94
C VAL A 323 11.88 16.91 15.17
N ALA A 324 10.65 17.38 14.96
CA ALA A 324 9.77 17.83 16.06
C ALA A 324 9.39 16.66 17.00
N ALA A 325 9.08 15.50 16.45
CA ALA A 325 8.81 14.29 17.23
C ALA A 325 10.01 13.89 18.08
N MET A 326 11.21 13.83 17.49
CA MET A 326 12.43 13.41 18.21
C MET A 326 12.87 14.41 19.29
N ARG A 327 12.65 15.72 19.08
CA ARG A 327 12.96 16.76 20.06
C ARG A 327 11.96 16.84 21.20
N SER A 328 10.73 16.35 21.01
CA SER A 328 9.69 16.37 22.04
C SER A 328 9.68 15.08 22.85
N ALA A 329 9.93 15.15 24.14
CA ALA A 329 9.83 13.96 25.00
C ALA A 329 8.44 13.30 24.90
N LYS A 330 7.37 14.09 24.82
CA LYS A 330 5.98 13.63 24.70
C LYS A 330 5.71 12.90 23.38
N LEU A 331 6.26 13.41 22.26
CA LEU A 331 5.96 12.91 20.91
C LEU A 331 7.05 11.98 20.35
N ARG A 332 8.13 11.73 21.10
CA ARG A 332 9.28 10.92 20.64
C ARG A 332 8.88 9.53 20.17
N ALA A 333 7.83 8.95 20.74
CA ALA A 333 7.27 7.69 20.28
C ALA A 333 6.94 7.70 18.79
N LEU A 334 6.39 8.78 18.23
CA LEU A 334 6.07 8.92 16.81
C LEU A 334 7.32 8.85 15.92
N GLY A 335 8.44 9.42 16.40
CA GLY A 335 9.73 9.32 15.69
C GLY A 335 10.21 7.87 15.58
N PHE A 336 10.14 7.08 16.66
CA PHE A 336 10.49 5.67 16.62
C PHE A 336 9.51 4.82 15.81
N MET A 337 8.21 5.16 15.83
CA MET A 337 7.20 4.52 14.98
C MET A 337 7.49 4.66 13.48
N PHE A 338 8.26 5.65 13.07
CA PHE A 338 8.75 5.81 11.71
C PHE A 338 10.14 5.19 11.51
N LEU A 339 11.11 5.54 12.36
CA LEU A 339 12.52 5.17 12.15
C LEU A 339 12.75 3.65 12.23
N LEU A 340 12.05 2.94 13.12
CA LEU A 340 12.26 1.50 13.28
C LEU A 340 11.78 0.70 12.06
N PRO A 341 10.54 0.86 11.56
CA PRO A 341 10.14 0.14 10.35
C PRO A 341 10.92 0.59 9.12
N ALA A 342 11.28 1.89 9.00
CA ALA A 342 12.10 2.38 7.90
C ALA A 342 13.49 1.71 7.88
N ALA A 343 14.16 1.64 9.04
CA ALA A 343 15.44 0.95 9.17
C ALA A 343 15.31 -0.55 8.90
N TYR A 344 14.29 -1.20 9.47
CA TYR A 344 14.07 -2.63 9.27
C TYR A 344 13.85 -2.98 7.80
N PHE A 345 12.91 -2.34 7.11
CA PHE A 345 12.59 -2.65 5.72
C PHE A 345 13.74 -2.31 4.77
N MET A 346 14.50 -1.25 5.05
CA MET A 346 15.70 -0.92 4.29
C MET A 346 16.78 -1.99 4.45
N LEU A 347 17.09 -2.42 5.68
CA LEU A 347 18.10 -3.45 5.97
C LEU A 347 17.68 -4.82 5.45
N ALA A 348 16.40 -5.16 5.57
CA ALA A 348 15.84 -6.40 5.05
C ALA A 348 15.69 -6.42 3.52
N ARG A 349 16.09 -5.36 2.81
CA ARG A 349 15.88 -5.24 1.35
C ARG A 349 14.44 -5.52 0.93
N ALA A 350 13.49 -5.06 1.74
CA ALA A 350 12.07 -5.18 1.47
C ALA A 350 11.61 -4.17 0.40
N ARG A 351 10.36 -4.28 -0.04
CA ARG A 351 9.77 -3.32 -0.97
C ARG A 351 9.69 -1.93 -0.33
N PHE A 352 10.05 -0.91 -1.08
CA PHE A 352 10.18 0.47 -0.61
C PHE A 352 8.89 1.04 -0.01
N TYR A 353 7.73 0.63 -0.51
CA TYR A 353 6.44 1.17 -0.11
C TYR A 353 5.91 0.66 1.24
N TYR A 354 6.55 -0.33 1.87
CA TYR A 354 6.14 -0.79 3.19
C TYR A 354 6.27 0.27 4.29
N VAL A 355 7.06 1.32 4.05
CA VAL A 355 7.20 2.47 4.98
C VAL A 355 6.17 3.56 4.71
N ALA A 356 5.56 3.59 3.52
CA ALA A 356 4.65 4.66 3.10
C ALA A 356 3.54 4.98 4.12
N PRO A 357 2.90 4.00 4.80
CA PRO A 357 1.84 4.29 5.76
C PRO A 357 2.29 5.05 7.02
N ALA A 358 3.59 5.13 7.30
CA ALA A 358 4.12 5.83 8.47
C ALA A 358 4.33 7.34 8.25
N TYR A 359 4.32 7.84 7.01
CA TYR A 359 4.53 9.26 6.72
C TYR A 359 3.38 10.18 7.14
N PRO A 360 2.10 9.82 7.04
CA PRO A 360 0.98 10.73 7.33
C PRO A 360 1.04 11.36 8.73
N MET A 361 1.47 10.62 9.75
CA MET A 361 1.61 11.16 11.11
C MET A 361 2.72 12.22 11.20
N LEU A 362 3.81 12.07 10.44
CA LEU A 362 4.90 13.04 10.39
C LEU A 362 4.52 14.25 9.55
N ILE A 363 3.82 14.06 8.44
CA ILE A 363 3.27 15.15 7.62
C ILE A 363 2.31 16.00 8.44
N ALA A 364 1.42 15.37 9.21
CA ALA A 364 0.50 16.07 10.10
C ALA A 364 1.24 16.93 11.13
N LEU A 365 2.25 16.39 11.83
CA LEU A 365 3.06 17.12 12.79
C LEU A 365 3.90 18.22 12.12
N GLY A 366 4.45 17.97 10.95
CA GLY A 366 5.21 18.94 10.17
C GLY A 366 4.36 20.09 9.66
N ALA A 367 3.13 19.83 9.24
CA ALA A 367 2.19 20.88 8.84
C ALA A 367 1.83 21.80 10.02
N VAL A 368 1.67 21.25 11.23
CA VAL A 368 1.49 22.04 12.45
C VAL A 368 2.71 22.94 12.72
N ARG A 369 3.92 22.41 12.53
CA ARG A 369 5.15 23.20 12.69
C ARG A 369 5.30 24.28 11.62
N ALA A 370 4.97 23.96 10.38
CA ALA A 370 4.98 24.92 9.28
C ALA A 370 3.97 26.05 9.51
N GLU A 371 2.74 25.75 9.93
CA GLU A 371 1.73 26.75 10.26
C GLU A 371 2.19 27.72 11.36
N ALA A 372 2.89 27.22 12.39
CA ALA A 372 3.44 28.04 13.45
C ALA A 372 4.67 28.87 13.02
N TRP A 373 5.47 28.34 12.10
CA TRP A 373 6.70 28.98 11.66
C TRP A 373 6.50 30.00 10.53
N LEU A 374 5.63 29.76 9.56
CA LEU A 374 5.41 30.64 8.41
C LEU A 374 5.14 32.11 8.76
N PRO A 375 4.35 32.43 9.80
CA PRO A 375 4.11 33.83 10.21
C PRO A 375 5.35 34.56 10.71
N THR A 376 6.42 33.86 11.11
CA THR A 376 7.68 34.48 11.58
C THR A 376 8.53 35.03 10.43
N LEU A 377 8.23 34.62 9.18
CA LEU A 377 8.91 35.08 8.00
C LEU A 377 8.38 36.44 7.53
N ARG A 378 9.27 37.23 6.89
CA ARG A 378 8.83 38.44 6.18
C ARG A 378 7.85 38.06 5.06
N ARG A 379 6.92 38.97 4.73
CA ARG A 379 5.80 38.71 3.80
C ARG A 379 6.28 38.18 2.44
N SER A 380 7.29 38.82 1.83
CA SER A 380 7.76 38.46 0.49
C SER A 380 8.33 37.02 0.41
N PRO A 381 9.35 36.62 1.23
CA PRO A 381 9.85 35.25 1.20
C PRO A 381 8.81 34.22 1.63
N ARG A 382 7.90 34.56 2.53
CA ARG A 382 6.78 33.70 2.92
C ARG A 382 5.87 33.39 1.73
N MET A 383 5.41 34.42 1.00
CA MET A 383 4.55 34.24 -0.18
C MET A 383 5.24 33.44 -1.27
N ALA A 384 6.53 33.67 -1.51
CA ALA A 384 7.30 32.90 -2.49
C ALA A 384 7.40 31.42 -2.08
N LEU A 385 7.66 31.13 -0.80
CA LEU A 385 7.74 29.77 -0.29
C LEU A 385 6.38 29.06 -0.34
N GLU A 386 5.30 29.72 0.05
CA GLU A 386 3.94 29.19 -0.02
C GLU A 386 3.56 28.92 -1.49
N ALA A 387 3.85 29.84 -2.42
CA ALA A 387 3.59 29.65 -3.84
C ALA A 387 4.38 28.45 -4.41
N LEU A 388 5.68 28.39 -4.13
CA LEU A 388 6.53 27.26 -4.55
C LEU A 388 6.00 25.92 -4.02
N PHE A 389 5.63 25.87 -2.74
CA PHE A 389 5.09 24.68 -2.11
C PHE A 389 3.79 24.24 -2.78
N TRP A 390 2.81 25.13 -2.93
CA TRP A 390 1.50 24.78 -3.47
C TRP A 390 1.53 24.46 -4.95
N LEU A 391 2.24 25.25 -5.75
CA LEU A 391 2.39 24.99 -7.20
C LEU A 391 3.17 23.70 -7.44
N GLY A 392 4.22 23.46 -6.70
CA GLY A 392 5.00 22.24 -6.83
C GLY A 392 4.22 21.01 -6.34
N LEU A 393 3.53 21.09 -5.19
CA LEU A 393 2.70 20.01 -4.65
C LEU A 393 1.58 19.63 -5.65
N ALA A 394 0.87 20.62 -6.17
CA ALA A 394 -0.18 20.42 -7.17
C ALA A 394 0.39 19.90 -8.49
N GLY A 395 1.47 20.49 -9.01
CA GLY A 395 2.08 20.08 -10.27
C GLY A 395 2.56 18.63 -10.24
N PHE A 396 3.26 18.22 -9.17
CA PHE A 396 3.69 16.85 -9.04
C PHE A 396 2.52 15.89 -8.78
N GLY A 397 1.52 16.29 -8.00
CA GLY A 397 0.31 15.49 -7.78
C GLY A 397 -0.50 15.28 -9.06
N ILE A 398 -0.64 16.31 -9.91
CA ILE A 398 -1.28 16.19 -11.23
C ILE A 398 -0.48 15.25 -12.13
N TYR A 399 0.85 15.40 -12.17
CA TYR A 399 1.72 14.48 -12.90
C TYR A 399 1.52 13.03 -12.45
N ALA A 400 1.56 12.77 -11.14
CA ALA A 400 1.32 11.44 -10.59
C ALA A 400 -0.07 10.90 -10.95
N THR A 401 -1.11 11.76 -10.91
CA THR A 401 -2.45 11.39 -11.34
C THR A 401 -2.51 11.00 -12.81
N CYS A 402 -1.81 11.73 -13.68
CA CYS A 402 -1.75 11.41 -15.12
C CYS A 402 -1.05 10.07 -15.42
N VAL A 403 -0.18 9.59 -14.52
CA VAL A 403 0.54 8.31 -14.69
C VAL A 403 -0.18 7.14 -14.02
N LEU A 404 -0.81 7.37 -12.85
CA LEU A 404 -1.32 6.31 -11.99
C LEU A 404 -2.84 6.07 -12.12
N VAL A 405 -3.57 7.02 -12.72
CA VAL A 405 -5.04 6.96 -12.80
C VAL A 405 -5.45 6.84 -14.27
N PRO A 406 -6.39 5.96 -14.64
CA PRO A 406 -6.87 5.81 -16.01
C PRO A 406 -7.73 7.01 -16.43
N LEU A 407 -7.09 8.17 -16.67
CA LEU A 407 -7.77 9.42 -17.00
C LEU A 407 -8.38 9.43 -18.40
N ALA A 408 -7.90 8.60 -19.32
CA ALA A 408 -8.36 8.51 -20.69
C ALA A 408 -8.39 7.07 -21.18
N ASP A 409 -9.39 6.71 -21.97
CA ASP A 409 -9.55 5.39 -22.59
C ASP A 409 -8.84 5.27 -23.96
N ARG A 410 -8.43 6.41 -24.55
CA ARG A 410 -7.72 6.50 -25.84
C ARG A 410 -6.93 7.79 -25.97
N GLY A 411 -6.03 7.83 -26.95
CA GLY A 411 -5.24 9.02 -27.31
C GLY A 411 -3.97 9.21 -26.49
N PRO A 412 -3.26 10.36 -26.71
CA PRO A 412 -1.89 10.55 -26.20
C PRO A 412 -1.75 10.44 -24.68
N LEU A 413 -2.78 10.84 -23.92
CA LEU A 413 -2.74 10.76 -22.46
C LEU A 413 -2.78 9.29 -21.96
N ARG A 414 -3.62 8.45 -22.61
CA ARG A 414 -3.63 7.01 -22.35
C ARG A 414 -2.28 6.37 -22.68
N ASP A 415 -1.74 6.66 -23.86
CA ASP A 415 -0.48 6.09 -24.32
C ASP A 415 0.67 6.51 -23.42
N TYR A 416 0.64 7.76 -22.94
CA TYR A 416 1.59 8.26 -21.95
C TYR A 416 1.49 7.50 -20.62
N ALA A 417 0.28 7.33 -20.09
CA ALA A 417 0.03 6.62 -18.83
C ALA A 417 0.48 5.15 -18.92
N LEU A 418 0.13 4.45 -20.00
CA LEU A 418 0.52 3.05 -20.24
C LEU A 418 2.03 2.85 -20.47
N HIS A 419 2.73 3.90 -20.96
CA HIS A 419 4.19 3.84 -21.16
C HIS A 419 4.97 4.09 -19.87
N HIS A 420 4.42 4.89 -18.94
CA HIS A 420 5.13 5.34 -17.73
C HIS A 420 4.56 4.74 -16.44
N GLY A 421 3.35 4.21 -16.47
CA GLY A 421 2.69 3.52 -15.35
C GLY A 421 2.72 2.03 -15.56
N ASP A 422 3.56 1.32 -14.83
CA ASP A 422 3.77 -0.13 -14.99
C ASP A 422 2.49 -0.95 -14.69
N ASP A 423 1.58 -0.44 -13.86
CA ASP A 423 0.43 -1.21 -13.35
C ASP A 423 -0.83 -1.10 -14.24
N LEU A 424 -1.06 0.04 -14.93
CA LEU A 424 -2.28 0.25 -15.71
C LEU A 424 -2.46 -0.72 -16.90
N GLY A 425 -1.36 -1.24 -17.44
CA GLY A 425 -1.38 -2.27 -18.50
C GLY A 425 -2.01 -3.59 -18.01
N GLU A 426 -1.87 -3.89 -16.73
CA GLU A 426 -2.37 -5.11 -16.10
C GLU A 426 -3.90 -5.12 -15.92
N GLU A 427 -4.56 -4.00 -16.16
CA GLU A 427 -6.03 -3.89 -16.18
C GLU A 427 -6.66 -4.32 -17.51
N ILE A 428 -5.86 -4.53 -18.59
CA ILE A 428 -6.33 -4.66 -19.97
C ILE A 428 -6.07 -6.10 -20.47
N GLY A 429 -7.00 -6.62 -21.30
CA GLY A 429 -6.81 -7.88 -22.04
C GLY A 429 -7.48 -9.12 -21.45
N TRP A 430 -8.00 -9.05 -20.24
CA TRP A 430 -8.62 -10.22 -19.58
C TRP A 430 -9.89 -10.75 -20.27
N PRO A 431 -10.85 -9.91 -20.72
CA PRO A 431 -11.98 -10.40 -21.52
C PRO A 431 -11.58 -10.98 -22.87
N GLU A 432 -10.51 -10.47 -23.49
CA GLU A 432 -9.94 -10.97 -24.73
C GLU A 432 -9.37 -12.38 -24.55
N LEU A 433 -8.61 -12.62 -23.49
CA LEU A 433 -8.11 -13.94 -23.12
C LEU A 433 -9.26 -14.95 -23.05
N VAL A 434 -10.31 -14.63 -22.29
CA VAL A 434 -11.46 -15.54 -22.09
C VAL A 434 -12.17 -15.84 -23.43
N ARG A 435 -12.36 -14.83 -24.29
CA ARG A 435 -12.95 -15.01 -25.64
C ARG A 435 -12.08 -15.88 -26.55
N ASN A 436 -10.77 -15.68 -26.54
CA ASN A 436 -9.84 -16.48 -27.34
C ASN A 436 -9.88 -17.96 -26.91
N MET A 437 -9.91 -18.22 -25.60
CA MET A 437 -10.02 -19.58 -25.09
C MET A 437 -11.36 -20.23 -25.43
N ALA A 438 -12.46 -19.49 -25.39
CA ALA A 438 -13.77 -19.96 -25.83
C ALA A 438 -13.76 -20.31 -27.32
N SER A 439 -13.17 -19.49 -28.16
CA SER A 439 -13.02 -19.74 -29.59
C SER A 439 -12.19 -21.01 -29.88
N ILE A 440 -11.11 -21.22 -29.12
CA ILE A 440 -10.29 -22.43 -29.20
C ILE A 440 -11.13 -23.64 -28.81
N ARG A 441 -11.87 -23.62 -27.69
CA ARG A 441 -12.76 -24.69 -27.26
C ARG A 441 -13.77 -25.05 -28.36
N ASP A 442 -14.39 -24.05 -28.99
CA ASP A 442 -15.42 -24.25 -30.00
C ASP A 442 -14.86 -24.90 -31.30
N ALA A 443 -13.60 -24.66 -31.60
CA ALA A 443 -12.88 -25.25 -32.71
C ALA A 443 -12.41 -26.68 -32.43
N LEU A 444 -12.46 -27.17 -31.17
CA LEU A 444 -12.04 -28.54 -30.84
C LEU A 444 -13.00 -29.59 -31.38
N PRO A 445 -12.50 -30.74 -31.82
CA PRO A 445 -13.32 -31.92 -32.12
C PRO A 445 -14.20 -32.33 -30.90
N PRO A 446 -15.40 -32.91 -31.14
CA PRO A 446 -16.30 -33.28 -30.04
C PRO A 446 -15.66 -34.19 -28.98
N GLN A 447 -14.76 -35.10 -29.40
CA GLN A 447 -14.05 -36.01 -28.51
C GLN A 447 -13.10 -35.28 -27.56
N GLU A 448 -12.37 -34.28 -28.04
CA GLU A 448 -11.46 -33.46 -27.23
C GLU A 448 -12.24 -32.52 -26.32
N ARG A 449 -13.40 -32.03 -26.76
CA ARG A 449 -14.27 -31.16 -26.02
C ARG A 449 -15.00 -31.84 -24.86
N ALA A 450 -15.30 -33.15 -24.99
CA ALA A 450 -16.10 -33.90 -24.04
C ALA A 450 -15.48 -33.97 -22.63
N ASN A 451 -14.15 -33.99 -22.53
CA ASN A 451 -13.42 -34.00 -21.25
C ASN A 451 -12.30 -32.95 -21.24
N LEU A 452 -12.71 -31.70 -21.48
CA LEU A 452 -11.83 -30.55 -21.57
C LEU A 452 -11.58 -29.94 -20.18
N GLY A 453 -10.31 -29.62 -19.88
CA GLY A 453 -9.90 -28.75 -18.79
C GLY A 453 -9.23 -27.49 -19.32
N VAL A 454 -9.18 -26.47 -18.49
CA VAL A 454 -8.44 -25.21 -18.75
C VAL A 454 -7.39 -25.05 -17.67
N LEU A 455 -6.11 -25.12 -18.05
CA LEU A 455 -4.99 -24.96 -17.14
C LEU A 455 -4.28 -23.62 -17.38
N VAL A 456 -4.08 -22.88 -16.31
CA VAL A 456 -3.47 -21.55 -16.34
C VAL A 456 -2.35 -21.45 -15.31
N SER A 457 -1.30 -20.70 -15.63
CA SER A 457 -0.12 -20.61 -14.79
C SER A 457 -0.11 -19.42 -13.84
N ASN A 458 -0.96 -18.40 -14.09
CA ASN A 458 -1.02 -17.16 -13.32
C ASN A 458 -2.35 -17.04 -12.55
N TYR A 459 -2.32 -16.36 -11.43
CA TYR A 459 -3.51 -16.14 -10.59
C TYR A 459 -4.52 -15.14 -11.21
N GLY A 460 -4.05 -14.17 -12.02
CA GLY A 460 -4.93 -13.27 -12.78
C GLY A 460 -5.68 -14.00 -13.89
N GLU A 461 -5.00 -14.89 -14.61
CA GLU A 461 -5.64 -15.79 -15.59
C GLU A 461 -6.68 -16.68 -14.90
N ALA A 462 -6.33 -17.27 -13.76
CA ALA A 462 -7.26 -18.12 -13.01
C ALA A 462 -8.51 -17.34 -12.55
N GLY A 463 -8.31 -16.14 -11.95
CA GLY A 463 -9.40 -15.32 -11.47
C GLY A 463 -10.31 -14.81 -12.59
N SER A 464 -9.73 -14.31 -13.70
CA SER A 464 -10.52 -13.82 -14.84
C SER A 464 -11.37 -14.92 -15.48
N LEU A 465 -10.81 -16.11 -15.65
CA LEU A 465 -11.54 -17.26 -16.17
C LEU A 465 -12.60 -17.79 -15.21
N GLU A 466 -12.34 -17.78 -13.91
CA GLU A 466 -13.34 -18.18 -12.92
C GLU A 466 -14.56 -17.26 -12.92
N LEU A 467 -14.33 -15.94 -13.10
CA LEU A 467 -15.39 -14.93 -13.03
C LEU A 467 -16.10 -14.73 -14.38
N LEU A 468 -15.37 -14.72 -15.49
CA LEU A 468 -15.89 -14.45 -16.83
C LEU A 468 -16.17 -15.72 -17.64
N GLY A 469 -15.43 -16.81 -17.37
CA GLY A 469 -15.52 -18.06 -18.14
C GLY A 469 -16.91 -18.68 -18.22
N PRO A 470 -17.74 -18.66 -17.15
CA PRO A 470 -19.10 -19.20 -17.19
C PRO A 470 -19.98 -18.60 -18.28
N ASP A 471 -19.86 -17.31 -18.58
CA ASP A 471 -20.62 -16.63 -19.64
C ASP A 471 -20.26 -17.16 -21.04
N TYR A 472 -19.09 -17.77 -21.16
CA TYR A 472 -18.57 -18.40 -22.38
C TYR A 472 -18.61 -19.93 -22.30
N HIS A 473 -19.25 -20.54 -21.30
CA HIS A 473 -19.32 -22.00 -21.11
C HIS A 473 -17.94 -22.69 -21.02
N LEU A 474 -16.92 -21.98 -20.53
CA LEU A 474 -15.62 -22.56 -20.23
C LEU A 474 -15.68 -23.36 -18.91
N PRO A 475 -14.96 -24.49 -18.81
CA PRO A 475 -14.84 -25.19 -17.54
C PRO A 475 -14.08 -24.32 -16.52
N PRO A 476 -14.28 -24.57 -15.19
CA PRO A 476 -13.51 -23.88 -14.16
C PRO A 476 -12.01 -24.00 -14.38
N PRO A 477 -11.22 -22.93 -14.15
CA PRO A 477 -9.79 -22.94 -14.36
C PRO A 477 -9.08 -23.86 -13.35
N ILE A 478 -8.06 -24.56 -13.83
CA ILE A 478 -7.12 -25.36 -13.04
C ILE A 478 -5.86 -24.52 -12.89
N SER A 479 -5.46 -24.16 -11.67
CA SER A 479 -4.25 -23.39 -11.46
C SER A 479 -3.40 -23.92 -10.30
N LEU A 480 -2.10 -23.95 -10.52
CA LEU A 480 -1.09 -24.40 -9.56
C LEU A 480 -0.59 -23.25 -8.66
N THR A 481 -1.16 -22.05 -8.82
CA THR A 481 -0.64 -20.82 -8.24
C THR A 481 -1.40 -20.42 -7.00
N ASN A 482 -0.66 -20.06 -5.95
CA ASN A 482 -1.18 -19.51 -4.70
C ASN A 482 -2.33 -20.34 -4.11
N SER A 483 -3.44 -19.69 -3.72
CA SER A 483 -4.60 -20.36 -3.09
C SER A 483 -5.35 -21.30 -4.04
N ALA A 484 -5.27 -21.10 -5.35
CA ALA A 484 -5.87 -22.02 -6.33
C ALA A 484 -5.27 -23.42 -6.26
N TRP A 485 -3.97 -23.55 -5.96
CA TRP A 485 -3.33 -24.85 -5.74
C TRP A 485 -3.96 -25.63 -4.58
N LEU A 486 -4.38 -24.97 -3.51
CA LEU A 486 -5.04 -25.62 -2.36
C LEU A 486 -6.41 -26.22 -2.70
N ARG A 487 -7.04 -25.75 -3.79
CA ARG A 487 -8.37 -26.21 -4.26
C ARG A 487 -8.31 -27.54 -4.99
N GLY A 488 -7.09 -27.97 -5.39
CA GLY A 488 -6.89 -29.23 -6.11
C GLY A 488 -7.22 -29.15 -7.61
N TYR A 489 -7.37 -30.30 -8.22
CA TYR A 489 -7.71 -30.46 -9.64
C TYR A 489 -9.02 -31.27 -9.78
N PRO A 490 -9.76 -31.14 -10.92
CA PRO A 490 -11.08 -31.74 -11.07
C PRO A 490 -11.06 -33.28 -11.12
N THR A 491 -12.19 -33.85 -10.71
CA THR A 491 -12.46 -35.27 -10.84
C THR A 491 -13.83 -35.44 -11.52
N PRO A 492 -13.94 -36.11 -12.70
CA PRO A 492 -12.88 -36.83 -13.42
C PRO A 492 -11.79 -35.91 -13.95
N GLN A 493 -10.58 -36.46 -14.08
CA GLN A 493 -9.43 -35.74 -14.60
C GLN A 493 -9.60 -35.43 -16.08
N PRO A 494 -9.36 -34.19 -16.54
CA PRO A 494 -9.44 -33.86 -17.96
C PRO A 494 -8.33 -34.55 -18.75
N THR A 495 -8.69 -35.00 -19.96
CA THR A 495 -7.78 -35.67 -20.92
C THR A 495 -7.31 -34.73 -22.02
N THR A 496 -8.01 -33.61 -22.21
CA THR A 496 -7.62 -32.52 -23.10
C THR A 496 -7.53 -31.23 -22.27
N LEU A 497 -6.48 -30.46 -22.48
CA LEU A 497 -6.22 -29.22 -21.75
C LEU A 497 -6.01 -28.07 -22.73
N ILE A 498 -6.70 -26.94 -22.52
CA ILE A 498 -6.26 -25.64 -23.02
C ILE A 498 -5.29 -25.10 -21.98
N VAL A 499 -4.05 -24.80 -22.39
CA VAL A 499 -2.95 -24.39 -21.50
C VAL A 499 -2.51 -22.97 -21.86
N VAL A 500 -2.47 -22.09 -20.86
CA VAL A 500 -2.06 -20.67 -20.97
C VAL A 500 -1.00 -20.36 -19.93
N GLY A 501 -0.15 -19.36 -20.22
CA GLY A 501 0.85 -18.86 -19.30
C GLY A 501 2.11 -19.72 -19.21
N LEU A 502 2.35 -20.58 -20.20
CA LEU A 502 3.58 -21.38 -20.33
C LEU A 502 4.24 -21.14 -21.68
N ASP A 503 5.57 -21.20 -21.70
CA ASP A 503 6.31 -21.28 -22.95
C ASP A 503 6.14 -22.66 -23.59
N ARG A 504 6.32 -22.74 -24.91
CA ARG A 504 6.21 -23.99 -25.67
C ARG A 504 7.05 -25.13 -25.08
N GLU A 505 8.30 -24.84 -24.73
CA GLU A 505 9.22 -25.80 -24.16
C GLU A 505 8.71 -26.39 -22.83
N ASP A 506 8.16 -25.55 -21.98
CA ASP A 506 7.62 -25.97 -20.68
C ASP A 506 6.30 -26.72 -20.82
N ALA A 507 5.44 -26.30 -21.75
CA ALA A 507 4.21 -27.03 -22.07
C ALA A 507 4.52 -28.46 -22.63
N GLU A 508 5.44 -28.57 -23.60
CA GLU A 508 5.84 -29.87 -24.19
C GLU A 508 6.56 -30.78 -23.17
N LYS A 509 7.28 -30.23 -22.18
CA LYS A 509 7.88 -31.00 -21.08
C LYS A 509 6.84 -31.52 -20.10
N ALA A 510 5.78 -30.76 -19.85
CA ALA A 510 4.81 -31.07 -18.82
C ALA A 510 3.66 -31.94 -19.31
N PHE A 511 3.25 -31.79 -20.57
CA PHE A 511 2.04 -32.41 -21.13
C PHE A 511 2.33 -33.24 -22.40
N ASP A 512 1.40 -34.14 -22.71
CA ASP A 512 1.44 -34.92 -23.96
C ASP A 512 0.84 -34.14 -25.11
N GLY A 513 1.42 -34.30 -26.32
CA GLY A 513 0.82 -33.88 -27.59
C GLY A 513 0.40 -32.42 -27.69
N CYS A 514 1.22 -31.50 -27.19
CA CYS A 514 0.92 -30.07 -27.26
C CYS A 514 0.97 -29.53 -28.69
N ARG A 515 -0.06 -28.76 -29.07
CA ARG A 515 -0.11 -27.99 -30.31
C ARG A 515 -0.50 -26.54 -30.04
N LEU A 516 0.07 -25.60 -30.80
CA LEU A 516 -0.33 -24.21 -30.78
C LEU A 516 -1.76 -24.09 -31.29
N ALA A 517 -2.62 -23.44 -30.53
CA ALA A 517 -4.03 -23.29 -30.85
C ALA A 517 -4.47 -21.82 -31.00
N GLY A 518 -3.73 -20.89 -30.42
CA GLY A 518 -4.05 -19.46 -30.48
C GLY A 518 -3.04 -18.60 -29.74
N GLN A 519 -3.37 -17.33 -29.59
CA GLN A 519 -2.56 -16.37 -28.85
C GLN A 519 -3.38 -15.66 -27.78
N ASN A 520 -2.73 -15.35 -26.67
CA ASN A 520 -3.26 -14.53 -25.59
C ASN A 520 -3.23 -13.06 -26.02
N GLY A 521 -4.38 -12.39 -25.91
CA GLY A 521 -4.55 -10.98 -26.28
C GLY A 521 -4.79 -10.74 -27.77
N ASP A 522 -5.05 -9.50 -28.13
CA ASP A 522 -5.11 -8.97 -29.50
C ASP A 522 -3.83 -8.16 -29.77
N PRO A 523 -3.03 -8.47 -30.78
CA PRO A 523 -1.80 -7.71 -31.11
C PRO A 523 -2.03 -6.21 -31.37
N ARG A 524 -3.28 -5.83 -31.67
CA ARG A 524 -3.68 -4.44 -31.92
C ARG A 524 -4.05 -3.66 -30.65
N VAL A 525 -4.14 -4.33 -29.52
CA VAL A 525 -4.49 -3.77 -28.20
C VAL A 525 -3.25 -3.76 -27.31
N VAL A 526 -3.29 -2.94 -26.26
CA VAL A 526 -2.25 -2.94 -25.22
C VAL A 526 -2.10 -4.35 -24.65
N ARG A 527 -0.86 -4.78 -24.51
CA ARG A 527 -0.51 -6.08 -23.96
C ARG A 527 -0.22 -5.93 -22.48
N ASN A 528 -0.88 -6.73 -21.66
CA ASN A 528 -0.51 -6.95 -20.27
C ASN A 528 0.73 -7.86 -20.19
N GLU A 529 1.26 -8.04 -18.99
CA GLU A 529 2.48 -8.81 -18.73
C GLU A 529 2.34 -10.26 -19.22
N GLU A 530 1.18 -10.90 -19.00
CA GLU A 530 0.90 -12.28 -19.41
C GLU A 530 0.92 -12.44 -20.94
N SER A 531 0.29 -11.53 -21.68
CA SER A 531 0.26 -11.58 -23.15
C SER A 531 1.59 -11.19 -23.80
N LEU A 532 2.47 -10.47 -23.06
CA LEU A 532 3.82 -10.12 -23.51
C LEU A 532 4.80 -11.26 -23.29
N TRP A 533 4.72 -11.95 -22.14
CA TRP A 533 5.70 -12.95 -21.74
C TRP A 533 5.33 -14.35 -22.21
N HIS A 534 4.03 -14.67 -22.20
CA HIS A 534 3.49 -15.99 -22.59
C HIS A 534 2.31 -15.83 -23.56
N PRO A 535 2.59 -15.37 -24.80
CA PRO A 535 1.53 -15.04 -25.75
C PRO A 535 0.80 -16.27 -26.32
N ASP A 536 1.39 -17.44 -26.23
CA ASP A 536 0.88 -18.64 -26.90
C ASP A 536 -0.14 -19.39 -26.03
N ILE A 537 -1.21 -19.87 -26.66
CA ILE A 537 -2.20 -20.78 -26.07
C ILE A 537 -2.07 -22.13 -26.74
N PHE A 538 -1.91 -23.17 -25.94
CA PHE A 538 -1.73 -24.54 -26.43
C PHE A 538 -2.96 -25.40 -26.14
N VAL A 539 -3.19 -26.40 -27.01
CA VAL A 539 -4.04 -27.54 -26.69
C VAL A 539 -3.13 -28.75 -26.50
N CYS A 540 -3.21 -29.34 -25.31
CA CYS A 540 -2.36 -30.44 -24.88
C CYS A 540 -3.21 -31.62 -24.39
N GLY A 541 -2.60 -32.80 -24.30
CA GLY A 541 -3.14 -33.95 -23.59
C GLY A 541 -2.94 -33.88 -22.08
N SER A 542 -2.99 -35.04 -21.43
CA SER A 542 -2.82 -35.17 -19.98
C SER A 542 -1.38 -34.84 -19.53
N PRO A 543 -1.18 -34.48 -18.24
CA PRO A 543 0.16 -34.33 -17.69
C PRO A 543 0.98 -35.62 -17.78
N ARG A 544 2.21 -35.55 -18.31
CA ARG A 544 3.13 -36.73 -18.50
C ARG A 544 3.42 -37.47 -17.19
N LEU A 545 3.46 -36.77 -16.08
CA LEU A 545 3.69 -37.35 -14.75
C LEU A 545 2.43 -37.95 -14.10
N GLY A 546 1.27 -37.83 -14.78
CA GLY A 546 -0.04 -38.02 -14.14
C GLY A 546 -0.37 -36.90 -13.14
N TRP A 547 -1.66 -36.70 -12.90
CA TRP A 547 -2.16 -35.55 -12.12
C TRP A 547 -1.60 -35.45 -10.70
N PRO A 548 -1.49 -36.52 -9.88
CA PRO A 548 -0.99 -36.39 -8.52
C PRO A 548 0.48 -35.92 -8.46
N ALA A 549 1.35 -36.50 -9.28
CA ALA A 549 2.77 -36.14 -9.30
C ALA A 549 3.01 -34.76 -9.93
N PHE A 550 2.23 -34.43 -10.97
CA PHE A 550 2.23 -33.11 -11.59
C PHE A 550 1.83 -32.04 -10.57
N TRP A 551 0.73 -32.23 -9.83
CA TRP A 551 0.22 -31.29 -8.83
C TRP A 551 1.21 -31.03 -7.69
N ALA A 552 1.84 -32.08 -7.22
CA ALA A 552 2.87 -31.96 -6.15
C ALA A 552 4.13 -31.24 -6.63
N LYS A 553 4.56 -31.48 -7.89
CA LYS A 553 5.81 -30.96 -8.43
C LYS A 553 5.73 -29.47 -8.82
N TYR A 554 4.62 -29.05 -9.41
CA TYR A 554 4.49 -27.73 -10.05
C TYR A 554 3.74 -26.69 -9.21
N LYS A 555 3.62 -26.90 -7.89
CA LYS A 555 3.16 -25.86 -6.97
C LYS A 555 3.94 -24.57 -7.19
N ASN A 556 3.23 -23.46 -7.41
CA ASN A 556 3.83 -22.17 -7.71
C ASN A 556 3.40 -21.08 -6.71
N PHE A 557 4.32 -20.16 -6.45
CA PHE A 557 4.05 -18.91 -5.72
C PHE A 557 4.22 -17.76 -6.72
N GLY A 558 3.08 -17.20 -7.13
CA GLY A 558 2.99 -16.18 -8.15
C GLY A 558 3.51 -14.80 -7.80
#